data_0a1a6a7997c6d1ede8af32e7a6fe5d40
#
_entry.id   0a1a6a7997c6d1ede8af32e7a6fe5d40
#
_cell.length_a   1.000
_cell.length_b   1.000
_cell.length_c   1.000
_cell.angle_alpha   90.00
_cell.angle_beta   90.00
_cell.angle_gamma   90.00
#
_symmetry.space_group_name_H-M   'P 1'
#
loop_
_entity.id
_entity.type
_entity.pdbx_description
1 polymer ?
#
loop_
_entity_poly.entity_id
_entity_poly.type
_entity_poly.pdbx_seq_one_letter_code
_entity_poly.pdbx_strand_id
1 'polypeptide(L)'
;MWAVAVIILILVIDQVLKIFVKTNFRLGEMRQICGVDWANLYFVENEGMAFGLDIAGGTILLCSFRIIAVALLVIFLIRIIKSNFPSAFILCICLVLAGAAGNIFDNIFYGAFFTESTPWRVATNVPFNEGYSTLFVGKVVDMFYFPVIRTVYPDWVPVLGGQQFVFFSPIFNFADAAITSGTLAVILFYRKTLQRAYMLYEHKKESTDDV
;
A
#
# COMPACT_ATOMS: atom_id res chain seq x y z
N MET A 1 8.80 -22.23 2.56
CA MET A 1 7.75 -22.39 1.53
C MET A 1 6.46 -21.62 1.87
N TRP A 2 5.88 -21.71 3.07
CA TRP A 2 4.63 -21.01 3.42
C TRP A 2 4.69 -19.47 3.31
N ALA A 3 5.80 -18.82 3.68
CA ALA A 3 5.97 -17.37 3.60
C ALA A 3 5.81 -16.84 2.16
N VAL A 4 6.39 -17.54 1.19
CA VAL A 4 6.24 -17.19 -0.24
C VAL A 4 4.80 -17.35 -0.69
N ALA A 5 4.11 -18.42 -0.26
CA ALA A 5 2.71 -18.62 -0.58
C ALA A 5 1.81 -17.50 -0.03
N VAL A 6 2.07 -17.06 1.19
CA VAL A 6 1.33 -15.92 1.80
C VAL A 6 1.57 -14.62 1.01
N ILE A 7 2.82 -14.32 0.65
CA ILE A 7 3.14 -13.12 -0.14
C ILE A 7 2.42 -13.15 -1.48
N ILE A 8 2.50 -14.27 -2.20
CA ILE A 8 1.82 -14.43 -3.50
C ILE A 8 0.31 -14.28 -3.34
N LEU A 9 -0.28 -14.90 -2.32
CA LEU A 9 -1.73 -14.81 -2.08
C LEU A 9 -2.19 -13.36 -1.88
N ILE A 10 -1.47 -12.60 -1.04
CA ILE A 10 -1.79 -11.19 -0.77
C ILE A 10 -1.64 -10.35 -2.04
N LEU A 11 -0.55 -10.55 -2.80
CA LEU A 11 -0.33 -9.85 -4.07
C LEU A 11 -1.43 -10.14 -5.08
N VAL A 12 -1.85 -11.40 -5.21
CA VAL A 12 -2.92 -11.79 -6.15
C VAL A 12 -4.25 -11.14 -5.74
N ILE A 13 -4.61 -11.18 -4.46
CA ILE A 13 -5.83 -10.53 -3.97
C ILE A 13 -5.80 -9.02 -4.24
N ASP A 14 -4.70 -8.36 -3.89
CA ASP A 14 -4.53 -6.92 -4.11
C ASP A 14 -4.67 -6.57 -5.59
N GLN A 15 -3.95 -7.25 -6.47
CA GLN A 15 -3.95 -6.96 -7.90
C GLN A 15 -5.28 -7.28 -8.56
N VAL A 16 -5.96 -8.37 -8.17
CA VAL A 16 -7.30 -8.68 -8.68
C VAL A 16 -8.30 -7.58 -8.33
N LEU A 17 -8.29 -7.10 -7.09
CA LEU A 17 -9.16 -6.01 -6.64
C LEU A 17 -8.86 -4.70 -7.36
N LYS A 18 -7.58 -4.34 -7.50
CA LYS A 18 -7.14 -3.11 -8.18
C LYS A 18 -7.49 -3.12 -9.67
N ILE A 19 -7.22 -4.22 -10.37
CA ILE A 19 -7.57 -4.38 -11.79
C ILE A 19 -9.09 -4.34 -11.95
N PHE A 20 -9.84 -5.04 -11.09
CA PHE A 20 -11.30 -5.00 -11.12
C PHE A 20 -11.83 -3.58 -10.99
N VAL A 21 -11.38 -2.81 -10.00
CA VAL A 21 -11.83 -1.42 -9.80
C VAL A 21 -11.42 -0.55 -10.98
N LYS A 22 -10.15 -0.61 -11.41
CA LYS A 22 -9.63 0.20 -12.51
C LYS A 22 -10.38 -0.03 -13.84
N THR A 23 -10.83 -1.26 -14.09
CA THR A 23 -11.48 -1.63 -15.35
C THR A 23 -13.02 -1.65 -15.30
N ASN A 24 -13.62 -1.33 -14.15
CA ASN A 24 -15.08 -1.34 -13.98
C ASN A 24 -15.65 -0.05 -13.38
N PHE A 25 -14.79 0.86 -12.87
CA PHE A 25 -15.18 2.12 -12.27
C PHE A 25 -14.60 3.30 -13.04
N ARG A 26 -15.31 4.41 -13.07
CA ARG A 26 -14.78 5.71 -13.49
C ARG A 26 -14.00 6.33 -12.33
N LEU A 27 -13.02 7.14 -12.66
CA LEU A 27 -12.28 7.89 -11.63
C LEU A 27 -13.23 8.76 -10.80
N GLY A 28 -13.19 8.63 -9.48
CA GLY A 28 -14.13 9.31 -8.56
C GLY A 28 -15.48 8.64 -8.42
N GLU A 29 -15.73 7.49 -9.05
CA GLU A 29 -16.97 6.74 -8.87
C GLU A 29 -17.01 6.02 -7.54
N MET A 30 -18.14 6.11 -6.83
CA MET A 30 -18.37 5.47 -5.55
C MET A 30 -19.57 4.52 -5.64
N ARG A 31 -19.41 3.29 -5.14
CA ARG A 31 -20.48 2.29 -5.02
C ARG A 31 -20.48 1.71 -3.61
N GLN A 32 -21.66 1.57 -3.02
CA GLN A 32 -21.81 0.94 -1.71
C GLN A 32 -21.54 -0.55 -1.77
N ILE A 33 -20.86 -1.06 -0.75
CA ILE A 33 -20.64 -2.49 -0.56
C ILE A 33 -21.86 -3.07 0.16
N CYS A 34 -22.57 -3.99 -0.48
CA CYS A 34 -23.78 -4.65 0.07
C CYS A 34 -24.86 -3.69 0.57
N GLY A 35 -24.95 -2.47 0.04
CA GLY A 35 -25.94 -1.48 0.46
C GLY A 35 -25.71 -0.84 1.83
N VAL A 36 -24.48 -0.94 2.36
CA VAL A 36 -24.10 -0.38 3.66
C VAL A 36 -23.52 1.02 3.49
N ASP A 37 -24.10 2.03 4.13
CA ASP A 37 -23.75 3.44 3.93
C ASP A 37 -22.32 3.82 4.30
N TRP A 38 -21.74 3.15 5.30
CA TRP A 38 -20.36 3.40 5.75
C TRP A 38 -19.30 2.53 5.05
N ALA A 39 -19.71 1.58 4.18
CA ALA A 39 -18.78 0.72 3.47
C ALA A 39 -18.89 0.96 1.96
N ASN A 40 -17.87 1.55 1.36
CA ASN A 40 -17.89 1.94 -0.05
C ASN A 40 -16.63 1.49 -0.78
N LEU A 41 -16.80 1.17 -2.07
CA LEU A 41 -15.71 1.20 -3.04
C LEU A 41 -15.73 2.58 -3.69
N TYR A 42 -14.67 3.34 -3.51
CA TYR A 42 -14.48 4.68 -4.09
C TYR A 42 -13.17 4.71 -4.86
N PHE A 43 -13.25 4.70 -6.18
CA PHE A 43 -12.08 4.62 -7.04
C PHE A 43 -11.31 5.93 -7.08
N VAL A 44 -10.06 5.90 -6.62
CA VAL A 44 -9.12 7.01 -6.68
C VAL A 44 -7.77 6.49 -7.19
N GLU A 45 -7.09 7.28 -7.98
CA GLU A 45 -5.69 7.03 -8.39
C GLU A 45 -4.76 7.96 -7.63
N ASN A 46 -3.76 7.37 -6.99
CA ASN A 46 -2.79 8.06 -6.16
C ASN A 46 -1.42 8.05 -6.85
N GLU A 47 -0.92 9.22 -7.18
CA GLU A 47 0.42 9.38 -7.78
C GLU A 47 1.54 9.12 -6.77
N GLY A 48 1.18 8.79 -5.53
CA GLY A 48 2.12 8.50 -4.45
C GLY A 48 2.74 9.75 -3.84
N MET A 49 2.20 10.92 -4.18
CA MET A 49 2.66 12.19 -3.61
C MET A 49 2.03 12.40 -2.24
N ALA A 50 2.84 12.41 -1.19
CA ALA A 50 2.41 12.89 0.12
C ALA A 50 2.27 14.41 0.04
N PHE A 51 1.07 14.92 0.33
CA PHE A 51 0.78 16.37 0.47
C PHE A 51 0.88 17.22 -0.80
N GLY A 52 0.73 16.67 -2.01
CA GLY A 52 0.68 17.49 -3.24
C GLY A 52 1.97 18.19 -3.62
N LEU A 53 3.11 17.73 -3.11
CA LEU A 53 4.42 18.24 -3.52
C LEU A 53 4.78 17.69 -4.90
N ASP A 54 4.56 18.50 -5.92
CA ASP A 54 4.98 18.23 -7.29
C ASP A 54 6.49 18.53 -7.43
N ILE A 55 7.29 17.54 -7.01
CA ILE A 55 8.74 17.60 -7.26
C ILE A 55 8.97 17.01 -8.65
N ALA A 56 9.55 17.79 -9.54
CA ALA A 56 9.93 17.34 -10.88
C ALA A 56 10.69 16.01 -10.83
N GLY A 57 10.12 14.93 -11.41
CA GLY A 57 10.65 13.57 -11.27
C GLY A 57 10.24 12.85 -9.98
N GLY A 58 9.37 13.41 -9.15
CA GLY A 58 9.00 12.88 -7.82
C GLY A 58 8.46 11.46 -7.84
N THR A 59 7.67 11.09 -8.84
CA THR A 59 7.11 9.74 -8.97
C THR A 59 8.22 8.69 -9.17
N ILE A 60 9.20 8.96 -10.03
CA ILE A 60 10.32 8.03 -10.27
C ILE A 60 11.20 7.91 -9.02
N LEU A 61 11.48 9.03 -8.35
CA LEU A 61 12.26 9.04 -7.12
C LEU A 61 11.56 8.24 -6.01
N LEU A 62 10.26 8.44 -5.84
CA LEU A 62 9.43 7.72 -4.87
C LEU A 62 9.37 6.22 -5.20
N CYS A 63 9.18 5.87 -6.46
CA CYS A 63 9.19 4.48 -6.92
C CYS A 63 10.55 3.82 -6.64
N SER A 64 11.66 4.51 -6.94
CA SER A 64 13.02 4.04 -6.66
C SER A 64 13.24 3.81 -5.16
N PHE A 65 12.81 4.74 -4.31
CA PHE A 65 12.88 4.60 -2.85
C PHE A 65 12.07 3.39 -2.36
N ARG A 66 10.85 3.19 -2.86
CA ARG A 66 10.01 2.03 -2.54
C ARG A 66 10.68 0.71 -2.94
N ILE A 67 11.30 0.64 -4.12
CA ILE A 67 12.03 -0.54 -4.59
C ILE A 67 13.18 -0.88 -3.65
N ILE A 68 13.97 0.12 -3.25
CA ILE A 68 15.06 -0.07 -2.28
C ILE A 68 14.52 -0.58 -0.95
N ALA A 69 13.45 0.02 -0.44
CA ALA A 69 12.82 -0.41 0.82
C ALA A 69 12.33 -1.86 0.75
N VAL A 70 11.69 -2.27 -0.35
CA VAL A 70 11.25 -3.66 -0.57
C VAL A 70 12.46 -4.60 -0.67
N ALA A 71 13.53 -4.23 -1.36
CA ALA A 71 14.75 -5.05 -1.41
C ALA A 71 15.33 -5.28 -0.01
N LEU A 72 15.39 -4.23 0.82
CA LEU A 72 15.83 -4.35 2.21
C LEU A 72 14.91 -5.23 3.05
N LEU A 73 13.59 -5.13 2.86
CA LEU A 73 12.61 -6.00 3.53
C LEU A 73 12.76 -7.46 3.11
N VAL A 74 13.06 -7.75 1.84
CA VAL A 74 13.34 -9.12 1.36
C VAL A 74 14.57 -9.68 2.05
N ILE A 75 15.65 -8.91 2.09
CA ILE A 75 16.91 -9.32 2.78
C ILE A 75 16.62 -9.59 4.27
N PHE A 76 15.87 -8.71 4.92
CA PHE A 76 15.48 -8.86 6.31
C PHE A 76 14.61 -10.12 6.52
N LEU A 77 13.61 -10.35 5.67
CA LEU A 77 12.73 -11.53 5.73
C LEU A 77 13.54 -12.83 5.59
N ILE A 78 14.44 -12.91 4.62
CA ILE A 78 15.31 -14.09 4.44
C ILE A 78 16.12 -14.36 5.71
N ARG A 79 16.65 -13.32 6.34
CA ARG A 79 17.47 -13.45 7.56
C ARG A 79 16.66 -13.97 8.75
N ILE A 80 15.50 -13.39 9.02
CA ILE A 80 14.67 -13.83 10.16
C ILE A 80 14.14 -15.26 9.96
N ILE A 81 13.87 -15.68 8.72
CA ILE A 81 13.52 -17.08 8.41
C ILE A 81 14.69 -17.99 8.72
N LYS A 82 15.91 -17.66 8.25
CA LYS A 82 17.12 -18.48 8.49
C LYS A 82 17.51 -18.54 9.97
N SER A 83 17.18 -17.53 10.75
CA SER A 83 17.45 -17.46 12.19
C SER A 83 16.32 -18.02 13.07
N ASN A 84 15.35 -18.73 12.47
CA ASN A 84 14.24 -19.39 13.15
C ASN A 84 13.43 -18.48 14.08
N PHE A 85 13.11 -17.26 13.63
CA PHE A 85 12.20 -16.37 14.35
C PHE A 85 10.77 -16.91 14.39
N PRO A 86 9.92 -16.47 15.33
CA PRO A 86 8.54 -16.94 15.45
C PRO A 86 7.76 -16.74 14.15
N SER A 87 7.01 -17.76 13.73
CA SER A 87 6.25 -17.75 12.47
C SER A 87 5.25 -16.60 12.38
N ALA A 88 4.64 -16.20 13.50
CA ALA A 88 3.72 -15.07 13.53
C ALA A 88 4.45 -13.72 13.30
N PHE A 89 5.68 -13.55 13.80
CA PHE A 89 6.50 -12.38 13.47
C PHE A 89 6.88 -12.37 11.98
N ILE A 90 7.29 -13.51 11.43
CA ILE A 90 7.59 -13.67 10.01
C ILE A 90 6.35 -13.33 9.17
N LEU A 91 5.15 -13.76 9.59
CA LEU A 91 3.88 -13.44 8.91
C LEU A 91 3.65 -11.92 8.86
N CYS A 92 3.89 -11.20 9.95
CA CYS A 92 3.75 -9.74 9.96
C CYS A 92 4.67 -9.07 8.93
N ILE A 93 5.91 -9.54 8.82
CA ILE A 93 6.85 -9.01 7.81
C ILE A 93 6.44 -9.40 6.38
N CYS A 94 5.86 -10.60 6.19
CA CYS A 94 5.29 -11.00 4.89
C CYS A 94 4.14 -10.09 4.47
N LEU A 95 3.25 -9.68 5.40
CA LEU A 95 2.16 -8.74 5.13
C LEU A 95 2.71 -7.38 4.65
N VAL A 96 3.70 -6.83 5.38
CA VAL A 96 4.33 -5.56 5.01
C VAL A 96 5.00 -5.64 3.64
N LEU A 97 5.76 -6.72 3.41
CA LEU A 97 6.48 -6.93 2.15
C LEU A 97 5.52 -7.07 0.97
N ALA A 98 4.47 -7.90 1.12
CA ALA A 98 3.50 -8.14 0.06
C ALA A 98 2.73 -6.87 -0.30
N GLY A 99 2.27 -6.10 0.69
CA GLY A 99 1.59 -4.84 0.46
C GLY A 99 2.50 -3.81 -0.22
N ALA A 100 3.73 -3.64 0.27
CA ALA A 100 4.69 -2.74 -0.36
C ALA A 100 4.98 -3.14 -1.82
N ALA A 101 5.15 -4.44 -2.09
CA ALA A 101 5.36 -4.96 -3.45
C ALA A 101 4.13 -4.75 -4.36
N GLY A 102 2.89 -4.88 -3.82
CA GLY A 102 1.66 -4.62 -4.55
C GLY A 102 1.57 -3.17 -5.05
N ASN A 103 1.84 -2.20 -4.18
CA ASN A 103 1.84 -0.78 -4.58
C ASN A 103 2.98 -0.43 -5.55
N ILE A 104 4.14 -1.10 -5.44
CA ILE A 104 5.23 -0.96 -6.42
C ILE A 104 4.82 -1.52 -7.76
N PHE A 105 4.12 -2.65 -7.79
CA PHE A 105 3.63 -3.25 -9.03
C PHE A 105 2.77 -2.26 -9.83
N ASP A 106 1.85 -1.55 -9.17
CA ASP A 106 1.04 -0.51 -9.82
C ASP A 106 1.94 0.58 -10.41
N ASN A 107 2.89 1.12 -9.61
CA ASN A 107 3.79 2.18 -10.07
C ASN A 107 4.65 1.74 -11.27
N ILE A 108 5.10 0.49 -11.32
CA ILE A 108 5.93 0.00 -12.42
C ILE A 108 5.08 -0.21 -13.68
N PHE A 109 3.92 -0.86 -13.57
CA PHE A 109 3.26 -1.44 -14.73
C PHE A 109 2.00 -0.72 -15.19
N TYR A 110 1.23 -0.08 -14.29
CA TYR A 110 -0.09 0.41 -14.66
C TYR A 110 -0.06 1.54 -15.69
N GLY A 111 0.97 2.40 -15.66
CA GLY A 111 1.17 3.42 -16.66
C GLY A 111 1.30 2.87 -18.09
N ALA A 112 2.01 1.74 -18.23
CA ALA A 112 2.33 1.14 -19.52
C ALA A 112 1.23 0.22 -20.09
N PHE A 113 0.34 -0.33 -19.22
CA PHE A 113 -0.62 -1.37 -19.61
C PHE A 113 -2.09 -0.94 -19.57
N PHE A 114 -2.42 0.25 -19.07
CA PHE A 114 -3.79 0.74 -18.99
C PHE A 114 -3.94 2.10 -19.64
N THR A 115 -5.12 2.37 -20.23
CA THR A 115 -5.51 3.73 -20.60
C THR A 115 -5.76 4.59 -19.38
N GLU A 116 -5.77 5.91 -19.53
CA GLU A 116 -6.06 6.85 -18.45
C GLU A 116 -7.50 6.66 -17.93
N SER A 117 -7.65 6.63 -16.60
CA SER A 117 -8.93 6.67 -15.91
C SER A 117 -9.42 8.10 -15.79
N THR A 118 -10.64 8.37 -16.22
CA THR A 118 -11.23 9.71 -16.12
C THR A 118 -12.65 9.64 -15.49
N PRO A 119 -13.25 10.76 -15.05
CA PRO A 119 -14.64 10.77 -14.56
C PRO A 119 -15.66 10.36 -15.62
N TRP A 120 -15.29 10.35 -16.90
CA TRP A 120 -16.19 10.05 -18.02
C TRP A 120 -15.90 8.70 -18.66
N ARG A 121 -14.69 8.15 -18.48
CA ARG A 121 -14.24 6.94 -19.15
C ARG A 121 -13.59 5.99 -18.18
N VAL A 122 -14.00 4.73 -18.22
CA VAL A 122 -13.35 3.60 -17.53
C VAL A 122 -12.05 3.23 -18.27
N ALA A 123 -11.00 2.94 -17.54
CA ALA A 123 -9.75 2.49 -18.14
C ALA A 123 -9.88 1.09 -18.74
N THR A 124 -9.13 0.85 -19.80
CA THR A 124 -9.03 -0.46 -20.47
C THR A 124 -7.58 -0.93 -20.48
N ASN A 125 -7.39 -2.24 -20.49
CA ASN A 125 -6.08 -2.83 -20.72
C ASN A 125 -5.67 -2.61 -22.19
N VAL A 126 -4.39 -2.27 -22.42
CA VAL A 126 -3.81 -2.04 -23.73
C VAL A 126 -2.48 -2.78 -23.87
N PRO A 127 -1.98 -2.98 -25.10
CA PRO A 127 -0.63 -3.52 -25.32
C PRO A 127 0.44 -2.71 -24.59
N PHE A 128 1.57 -3.33 -24.33
CA PHE A 128 2.71 -2.70 -23.66
C PHE A 128 3.15 -1.40 -24.40
N ASN A 129 3.35 -0.35 -23.64
CA ASN A 129 3.67 1.03 -24.10
C ASN A 129 2.55 1.78 -24.84
N GLU A 130 1.31 1.27 -24.87
CA GLU A 130 0.14 2.02 -25.35
C GLU A 130 -0.70 2.61 -24.20
N GLY A 131 -0.20 2.53 -22.97
CA GLY A 131 -0.84 3.03 -21.78
C GLY A 131 -0.78 4.55 -21.62
N TYR A 132 -1.31 5.03 -20.48
CA TYR A 132 -1.37 6.47 -20.18
C TYR A 132 0.00 7.07 -19.80
N SER A 133 1.00 6.23 -19.52
CA SER A 133 2.34 6.66 -19.13
C SER A 133 3.37 5.58 -19.45
N THR A 134 4.62 5.82 -19.05
CA THR A 134 5.72 4.86 -19.18
C THR A 134 5.85 3.99 -17.93
N LEU A 135 6.75 2.99 -17.97
CA LEU A 135 7.13 2.22 -16.78
C LEU A 135 7.62 3.15 -15.66
N PHE A 136 7.39 2.75 -14.41
CA PHE A 136 7.76 3.43 -13.17
C PHE A 136 7.02 4.74 -12.86
N VAL A 137 6.01 5.10 -13.68
CA VAL A 137 5.20 6.32 -13.52
C VAL A 137 3.71 5.98 -13.40
N GLY A 138 3.39 4.73 -13.10
CA GLY A 138 2.02 4.30 -12.85
C GLY A 138 1.46 4.86 -11.53
N LYS A 139 0.15 5.10 -11.51
CA LYS A 139 -0.60 5.54 -10.32
C LYS A 139 -1.07 4.33 -9.53
N VAL A 140 -1.00 4.41 -8.18
CA VAL A 140 -1.55 3.38 -7.30
C VAL A 140 -3.06 3.48 -7.28
N VAL A 141 -3.75 2.34 -7.36
CA VAL A 141 -5.21 2.26 -7.29
C VAL A 141 -5.66 2.11 -5.84
N ASP A 142 -6.43 3.08 -5.35
CA ASP A 142 -7.08 3.06 -4.04
C ASP A 142 -8.59 2.91 -4.21
N MET A 143 -9.26 2.21 -3.25
CA MET A 143 -10.66 1.87 -3.44
C MET A 143 -11.51 1.76 -2.18
N PHE A 144 -10.95 1.38 -1.03
CA PHE A 144 -11.72 1.19 0.19
C PHE A 144 -11.93 2.51 0.90
N TYR A 145 -13.19 2.88 1.07
CA TYR A 145 -13.61 4.09 1.76
C TYR A 145 -14.66 3.76 2.82
N PHE A 146 -14.29 3.92 4.09
CA PHE A 146 -15.12 3.54 5.23
C PHE A 146 -15.40 4.73 6.16
N PRO A 147 -16.22 5.72 5.74
CA PRO A 147 -16.59 6.86 6.58
C PRO A 147 -17.56 6.42 7.68
N VAL A 148 -17.04 5.87 8.77
CA VAL A 148 -17.85 5.22 9.84
C VAL A 148 -18.78 6.21 10.53
N ILE A 149 -18.31 7.46 10.76
CA ILE A 149 -19.12 8.52 11.37
C ILE A 149 -19.06 9.75 10.48
N ARG A 150 -20.22 10.28 10.09
CA ARG A 150 -20.37 11.57 9.43
C ARG A 150 -21.20 12.48 10.34
N THR A 151 -20.64 13.61 10.75
CA THR A 151 -21.29 14.59 11.61
C THR A 151 -20.78 15.99 11.29
N VAL A 152 -21.31 16.96 12.00
CA VAL A 152 -20.85 18.36 11.91
C VAL A 152 -20.29 18.75 13.26
N TYR A 153 -19.16 19.46 13.26
CA TYR A 153 -18.61 20.00 14.52
C TYR A 153 -19.63 20.95 15.16
N PRO A 154 -19.89 20.81 16.46
CA PRO A 154 -20.73 21.77 17.18
C PRO A 154 -20.21 23.21 17.02
N ASP A 155 -21.11 24.19 16.94
CA ASP A 155 -20.77 25.60 16.68
C ASP A 155 -19.82 26.21 17.72
N TRP A 156 -19.78 25.65 18.95
CA TRP A 156 -18.90 26.10 20.02
C TRP A 156 -17.44 25.69 19.85
N VAL A 157 -17.10 24.80 18.88
CA VAL A 157 -15.73 24.36 18.63
C VAL A 157 -14.97 25.47 17.88
N PRO A 158 -13.88 26.04 18.45
CA PRO A 158 -13.13 27.10 17.78
C PRO A 158 -12.59 26.63 16.44
N VAL A 159 -12.68 27.46 15.40
CA VAL A 159 -12.16 27.24 14.04
C VAL A 159 -12.88 26.15 13.23
N LEU A 160 -13.40 25.10 13.89
CA LEU A 160 -14.03 23.95 13.23
C LEU A 160 -15.55 23.94 13.31
N GLY A 161 -16.16 24.80 14.13
CA GLY A 161 -17.63 24.86 14.30
C GLY A 161 -18.37 24.98 12.98
N GLY A 162 -19.40 24.15 12.77
CA GLY A 162 -20.18 24.08 11.54
C GLY A 162 -19.52 23.34 10.37
N GLN A 163 -18.25 22.92 10.48
CA GLN A 163 -17.58 22.13 9.44
C GLN A 163 -17.94 20.65 9.52
N GLN A 164 -17.93 19.98 8.35
CA GLN A 164 -18.17 18.54 8.29
C GLN A 164 -17.01 17.77 8.94
N PHE A 165 -17.35 16.83 9.81
CA PHE A 165 -16.43 15.85 10.40
C PHE A 165 -16.74 14.47 9.85
N VAL A 166 -15.71 13.83 9.28
CA VAL A 166 -15.80 12.43 8.82
C VAL A 166 -14.73 11.63 9.57
N PHE A 167 -15.19 10.72 10.42
CA PHE A 167 -14.29 9.78 11.08
C PHE A 167 -13.91 8.67 10.11
N PHE A 168 -12.61 8.43 9.96
CA PHE A 168 -11.99 7.49 9.04
C PHE A 168 -12.26 7.85 7.57
N SER A 169 -11.74 9.00 7.15
CA SER A 169 -11.85 9.51 5.78
C SER A 169 -10.80 9.01 4.77
N PRO A 170 -9.65 8.36 5.14
CA PRO A 170 -8.70 7.89 4.16
C PRO A 170 -9.30 6.84 3.22
N ILE A 171 -8.94 6.95 1.95
CA ILE A 171 -9.20 5.93 0.94
C ILE A 171 -7.92 5.10 0.84
N PHE A 172 -8.02 3.79 0.83
CA PHE A 172 -6.89 2.86 0.86
C PHE A 172 -7.18 1.60 0.02
N ASN A 173 -6.16 0.81 -0.23
CA ASN A 173 -6.25 -0.45 -0.95
C ASN A 173 -5.92 -1.66 -0.05
N PHE A 174 -5.98 -2.86 -0.60
CA PHE A 174 -5.71 -4.09 0.15
C PHE A 174 -4.23 -4.18 0.58
N ALA A 175 -3.31 -3.69 -0.25
CA ALA A 175 -1.88 -3.61 0.07
C ALA A 175 -1.63 -2.70 1.29
N ASP A 176 -2.30 -1.54 1.38
CA ASP A 176 -2.19 -0.61 2.51
C ASP A 176 -2.72 -1.23 3.80
N ALA A 177 -3.84 -1.98 3.71
CA ALA A 177 -4.37 -2.73 4.84
C ALA A 177 -3.38 -3.80 5.33
N ALA A 178 -2.71 -4.51 4.42
CA ALA A 178 -1.68 -5.48 4.76
C ALA A 178 -0.45 -4.82 5.42
N ILE A 179 0.05 -3.72 4.86
CA ILE A 179 1.16 -2.94 5.44
C ILE A 179 0.81 -2.48 6.85
N THR A 180 -0.35 -1.85 7.00
CA THR A 180 -0.81 -1.29 8.27
C THR A 180 -0.99 -2.38 9.32
N SER A 181 -1.68 -3.47 8.98
CA SER A 181 -1.92 -4.58 9.89
C SER A 181 -0.62 -5.26 10.31
N GLY A 182 0.28 -5.54 9.37
CA GLY A 182 1.59 -6.12 9.65
C GLY A 182 2.44 -5.22 10.54
N THR A 183 2.49 -3.94 10.23
CA THR A 183 3.27 -2.94 11.00
C THR A 183 2.72 -2.78 12.42
N LEU A 184 1.41 -2.61 12.57
CA LEU A 184 0.78 -2.49 13.88
C LEU A 184 0.99 -3.75 14.72
N ALA A 185 0.88 -4.95 14.12
CA ALA A 185 1.14 -6.19 14.83
C ALA A 185 2.59 -6.28 15.32
N VAL A 186 3.56 -5.85 14.51
CA VAL A 186 4.97 -5.79 14.93
C VAL A 186 5.15 -4.81 16.11
N ILE A 187 4.59 -3.62 16.03
CA ILE A 187 4.73 -2.58 17.06
C ILE A 187 4.07 -3.03 18.39
N LEU A 188 2.87 -3.59 18.31
CA LEU A 188 2.09 -3.93 19.50
C LEU A 188 2.57 -5.22 20.15
N PHE A 189 2.91 -6.24 19.37
CA PHE A 189 3.15 -7.59 19.90
C PHE A 189 4.59 -8.07 19.74
N TYR A 190 5.36 -7.54 18.77
CA TYR A 190 6.68 -8.09 18.40
C TYR A 190 7.81 -7.09 18.48
N ARG A 191 7.67 -5.94 19.17
CA ARG A 191 8.73 -4.93 19.26
C ARG A 191 10.04 -5.48 19.86
N LYS A 192 9.96 -6.34 20.87
CA LYS A 192 11.15 -7.00 21.47
C LYS A 192 11.81 -7.99 20.49
N THR A 193 10.98 -8.69 19.71
CA THR A 193 11.44 -9.62 18.69
C THR A 193 12.12 -8.86 17.54
N LEU A 194 11.59 -7.72 17.14
CA LEU A 194 12.20 -6.82 16.16
C LEU A 194 13.55 -6.29 16.65
N GLN A 195 13.63 -5.85 17.90
CA GLN A 195 14.89 -5.40 18.51
C GLN A 195 15.93 -6.51 18.53
N ARG A 196 15.55 -7.73 18.89
CA ARG A 196 16.45 -8.91 18.84
C ARG A 196 16.92 -9.20 17.40
N ALA A 197 16.06 -9.08 16.41
CA ALA A 197 16.42 -9.27 15.01
C ALA A 197 17.43 -8.23 14.54
N TYR A 198 17.30 -6.98 15.00
CA TYR A 198 18.23 -5.90 14.72
C TYR A 198 19.61 -6.14 15.36
N MET A 199 19.66 -6.52 16.64
CA MET A 199 20.94 -6.81 17.34
C MET A 199 21.72 -7.97 16.70
N LEU A 200 21.06 -9.02 16.23
CA LEU A 200 21.70 -10.11 15.50
C LEU A 200 22.32 -9.64 14.17
N TYR A 201 21.82 -8.55 13.63
CA TYR A 201 22.38 -7.93 12.43
C TYR A 201 23.71 -7.19 12.75
N GLU A 202 23.75 -6.42 13.85
CA GLU A 202 24.93 -5.67 14.26
C GLU A 202 26.11 -6.58 14.62
N HIS A 203 25.90 -7.58 15.47
CA HIS A 203 26.95 -8.52 15.86
C HIS A 203 27.57 -9.29 14.68
N LYS A 204 26.77 -9.60 13.66
CA LYS A 204 27.29 -10.29 12.48
C LYS A 204 28.11 -9.37 11.58
N LYS A 205 27.84 -8.06 11.60
CA LYS A 205 28.61 -7.06 10.87
C LYS A 205 29.98 -6.84 11.52
N GLU A 206 30.02 -6.68 12.85
CA GLU A 206 31.27 -6.53 13.60
C GLU A 206 32.19 -7.72 13.39
N SER A 207 31.69 -8.97 13.42
CA SER A 207 32.51 -10.17 13.20
C SER A 207 33.02 -10.35 11.76
N THR A 208 32.51 -9.58 10.79
CA THR A 208 32.98 -9.59 9.38
C THR A 208 33.97 -8.45 9.11
N ASP A 209 33.94 -7.38 9.88
CA ASP A 209 34.84 -6.24 9.73
C ASP A 209 36.20 -6.48 10.47
N ASP A 210 36.27 -7.51 11.35
CA ASP A 210 37.47 -7.92 12.09
C ASP A 210 38.31 -9.02 11.38
N VAL A 211 37.97 -9.40 10.13
CA VAL A 211 38.67 -10.40 9.30
C VAL A 211 39.21 -9.75 8.03
#